data_5ef611e2a012ee1c806b66725bad4a56
#
_entry.id   5ef611e2a012ee1c806b66725bad4a56
#
_cell.length_a   1.000
_cell.length_b   1.000
_cell.length_c   1.000
_cell.angle_alpha   90.00
_cell.angle_beta   90.00
_cell.angle_gamma   90.00
#
_symmetry.space_group_name_H-M   'P 1'
#
loop_
_entity.id
_entity.type
_entity.pdbx_description
1 polymer ?
#
loop_
_entity_poly.entity_id
_entity_poly.type
_entity_poly.pdbx_seq_one_letter_code
_entity_poly.pdbx_strand_id
1 'polypeptide(L)'
;MSYRVLEAADAHWRPSNQMGVLNTDLARQLEAAKLGARLWRLRPGQASTRHRHSETEELYVVLEGTGRLRVDEDVLTLAPHSAALVEPGSVRQVFNDTETEALWLVVGAPVEAANTLEMSAETLRELYPDGPRALPPELGGGEYEPE
;
A
#
# COMPACT_ATOMS: atom_id res chain seq x y z
N MET A 1 10.65 22.49 18.07
CA MET A 1 9.30 21.94 18.23
C MET A 1 9.37 20.44 18.28
N SER A 2 8.73 19.85 19.24
CA SER A 2 8.81 18.40 19.49
C SER A 2 7.70 17.58 18.79
N TYR A 3 6.76 18.22 18.15
CA TYR A 3 5.69 17.51 17.41
C TYR A 3 5.14 18.34 16.27
N ARG A 4 4.46 17.66 15.35
CA ARG A 4 3.69 18.27 14.25
C ARG A 4 2.34 17.55 14.17
N VAL A 5 1.31 18.25 13.73
CA VAL A 5 -0.06 17.73 13.60
C VAL A 5 -0.55 17.93 12.17
N LEU A 6 -1.20 16.92 11.62
CA LEU A 6 -1.92 17.00 10.36
C LEU A 6 -3.39 16.69 10.65
N GLU A 7 -4.24 17.70 10.55
CA GLU A 7 -5.68 17.51 10.73
C GLU A 7 -6.26 16.73 9.55
N ALA A 8 -7.26 15.90 9.80
CA ALA A 8 -7.88 15.10 8.75
C ALA A 8 -8.38 15.94 7.57
N ALA A 9 -8.93 17.12 7.84
CA ALA A 9 -9.43 18.02 6.81
C ALA A 9 -8.33 18.61 5.92
N ASP A 10 -7.09 18.62 6.41
CA ASP A 10 -5.94 19.18 5.70
C ASP A 10 -5.10 18.12 4.97
N ALA A 11 -5.40 16.85 5.18
CA ALA A 11 -4.70 15.78 4.53
C ALA A 11 -4.93 15.80 3.02
N HIS A 12 -3.85 15.71 2.25
CA HIS A 12 -3.90 15.69 0.79
C HIS A 12 -4.03 14.25 0.28
N TRP A 13 -5.17 13.94 -0.31
CA TRP A 13 -5.46 12.64 -0.92
C TRP A 13 -5.25 12.70 -2.42
N ARG A 14 -4.63 11.67 -2.98
CA ARG A 14 -4.40 11.55 -4.42
C ARG A 14 -4.44 10.09 -4.85
N PRO A 15 -4.79 9.81 -6.13
CA PRO A 15 -4.67 8.46 -6.66
C PRO A 15 -3.19 8.08 -6.82
N SER A 16 -2.87 6.81 -6.56
CA SER A 16 -1.51 6.30 -6.76
C SER A 16 -1.13 6.26 -8.24
N ASN A 17 0.17 6.39 -8.51
CA ASN A 17 0.68 6.49 -9.89
C ASN A 17 0.34 5.29 -10.76
N GLN A 18 0.44 4.08 -10.23
CA GLN A 18 0.30 2.86 -11.03
C GLN A 18 -1.10 2.25 -10.98
N MET A 19 -1.75 2.29 -9.85
CA MET A 19 -3.00 1.55 -9.61
C MET A 19 -4.21 2.44 -9.36
N GLY A 20 -4.02 3.75 -9.30
CA GLY A 20 -5.11 4.69 -9.11
C GLY A 20 -5.83 4.62 -7.77
N VAL A 21 -5.20 4.04 -6.75
CA VAL A 21 -5.80 3.90 -5.43
C VAL A 21 -5.62 5.17 -4.62
N LEU A 22 -6.72 5.68 -4.07
CA LEU A 22 -6.72 6.90 -3.27
C LEU A 22 -5.92 6.71 -1.99
N ASN A 23 -4.96 7.60 -1.76
CA ASN A 23 -4.11 7.53 -0.57
C ASN A 23 -3.65 8.92 -0.12
N THR A 24 -3.29 9.02 1.15
CA THR A 24 -2.65 10.21 1.71
C THR A 24 -1.37 9.80 2.44
N ASP A 25 -0.28 10.47 2.11
CA ASP A 25 1.03 10.22 2.71
C ASP A 25 1.17 11.05 3.98
N LEU A 26 0.86 10.44 5.11
CA LEU A 26 0.89 11.11 6.42
C LEU A 26 2.33 11.48 6.81
N ALA A 27 3.25 10.56 6.63
CA ALA A 27 4.65 10.77 7.02
C ALA A 27 5.30 11.91 6.26
N ARG A 28 5.08 11.98 4.95
CA ARG A 28 5.62 13.05 4.11
C ARG A 28 5.06 14.41 4.48
N GLN A 29 3.75 14.51 4.67
CA GLN A 29 3.09 15.75 5.05
C GLN A 29 3.54 16.24 6.44
N LEU A 30 3.87 15.30 7.33
CA LEU A 30 4.39 15.59 8.67
C LEU A 30 5.92 15.68 8.72
N GLU A 31 6.60 15.52 7.58
CA GLU A 31 8.06 15.56 7.49
C GLU A 31 8.77 14.57 8.41
N ALA A 32 8.22 13.33 8.50
CA ALA A 32 8.84 12.28 9.28
C ALA A 32 10.20 11.90 8.72
N ALA A 33 11.18 11.69 9.60
CA ALA A 33 12.54 11.42 9.20
C ALA A 33 12.86 9.94 8.99
N LYS A 34 12.16 9.05 9.70
CA LYS A 34 12.57 7.63 9.80
C LYS A 34 11.50 6.63 9.39
N LEU A 35 10.25 7.02 9.33
CA LEU A 35 9.17 6.11 8.99
C LEU A 35 8.35 6.60 7.80
N GLY A 36 7.72 5.65 7.11
CA GLY A 36 6.67 5.93 6.14
C GLY A 36 5.32 5.62 6.77
N ALA A 37 4.30 6.36 6.42
CA ALA A 37 2.93 6.10 6.88
C ALA A 37 1.93 6.65 5.87
N ARG A 38 1.00 5.81 5.45
CA ARG A 38 -0.05 6.18 4.51
C ARG A 38 -1.39 5.63 4.94
N LEU A 39 -2.45 6.36 4.62
CA LEU A 39 -3.79 5.82 4.58
C LEU A 39 -4.13 5.47 3.15
N TRP A 40 -4.69 4.27 2.96
CA TRP A 40 -5.11 3.78 1.64
C TRP A 40 -6.59 3.47 1.68
N ARG A 41 -7.34 4.03 0.73
CA ARG A 41 -8.78 3.76 0.59
C ARG A 41 -9.01 2.98 -0.69
N LEU A 42 -9.37 1.71 -0.55
CA LEU A 42 -9.64 0.83 -1.69
C LEU A 42 -11.14 0.66 -1.89
N ARG A 43 -11.61 1.04 -3.07
CA ARG A 43 -12.97 0.71 -3.50
C ARG A 43 -13.05 -0.76 -3.94
N PRO A 44 -14.25 -1.35 -3.99
CA PRO A 44 -14.41 -2.69 -4.57
C PRO A 44 -13.74 -2.80 -5.94
N GLY A 45 -12.98 -3.87 -6.15
CA GLY A 45 -12.28 -4.12 -7.40
C GLY A 45 -10.89 -3.49 -7.52
N GLN A 46 -10.44 -2.72 -6.53
CA GLN A 46 -9.11 -2.10 -6.55
C GLN A 46 -8.05 -2.94 -5.84
N ALA A 47 -6.81 -2.76 -6.25
CA ALA A 47 -5.64 -3.34 -5.62
C ALA A 47 -4.51 -2.30 -5.59
N SER A 48 -3.66 -2.38 -4.58
CA SER A 48 -2.39 -1.66 -4.56
C SER A 48 -1.37 -2.42 -5.42
N THR A 49 -0.16 -1.90 -5.53
CA THR A 49 0.90 -2.59 -6.26
C THR A 49 1.30 -3.89 -5.55
N ARG A 50 1.59 -4.93 -6.34
CA ARG A 50 2.24 -6.15 -5.84
C ARG A 50 3.73 -5.88 -5.78
N HIS A 51 4.28 -5.83 -4.58
CA HIS A 51 5.67 -5.41 -4.39
C HIS A 51 6.32 -6.05 -3.16
N ARG A 52 7.63 -5.89 -3.07
CA ARG A 52 8.40 -6.21 -1.88
C ARG A 52 9.31 -5.04 -1.54
N HIS A 53 9.86 -5.07 -0.35
CA HIS A 53 10.87 -4.12 0.12
C HIS A 53 12.17 -4.85 0.38
N SER A 54 13.29 -4.14 0.26
CA SER A 54 14.63 -4.66 0.57
C SER A 54 14.91 -4.62 2.06
N GLU A 55 14.52 -3.57 2.74
CA GLU A 55 14.82 -3.33 4.16
C GLU A 55 13.62 -2.97 5.02
N THR A 56 12.57 -2.42 4.42
CA THR A 56 11.41 -1.92 5.16
C THR A 56 10.56 -3.04 5.72
N GLU A 57 10.34 -2.99 7.02
CA GLU A 57 9.30 -3.76 7.70
C GLU A 57 8.02 -2.94 7.67
N GLU A 58 6.90 -3.53 7.27
CA GLU A 58 5.62 -2.82 7.16
C GLU A 58 4.54 -3.41 8.05
N LEU A 59 3.86 -2.53 8.79
CA LEU A 59 2.68 -2.85 9.57
C LEU A 59 1.44 -2.41 8.79
N TYR A 60 0.54 -3.36 8.52
CA TYR A 60 -0.72 -3.15 7.82
C TYR A 60 -1.86 -3.24 8.83
N VAL A 61 -2.64 -2.18 8.97
CA VAL A 61 -3.78 -2.13 9.92
C VAL A 61 -5.04 -1.82 9.15
N VAL A 62 -6.07 -2.64 9.31
CA VAL A 62 -7.40 -2.36 8.74
C VAL A 62 -8.12 -1.40 9.68
N LEU A 63 -8.58 -0.27 9.17
CA LEU A 63 -9.35 0.71 9.95
C LEU A 63 -10.85 0.59 9.70
N GLU A 64 -11.25 0.35 8.43
CA GLU A 64 -12.66 0.22 8.04
C GLU A 64 -12.80 -0.88 6.98
N GLY A 65 -13.95 -1.54 6.94
CA GLY A 65 -14.23 -2.59 5.97
C GLY A 65 -13.52 -3.89 6.27
N THR A 66 -13.38 -4.75 5.27
CA THR A 66 -12.67 -6.02 5.37
C THR A 66 -11.35 -5.91 4.62
N GLY A 67 -10.24 -6.16 5.29
CA GLY A 67 -8.93 -6.13 4.69
C GLY A 67 -8.57 -7.44 4.01
N ARG A 68 -8.13 -7.36 2.76
CA ARG A 68 -7.63 -8.51 2.02
C ARG A 68 -6.18 -8.23 1.66
N LEU A 69 -5.30 -9.12 2.08
CA LEU A 69 -3.85 -8.96 1.90
C LEU A 69 -3.25 -10.28 1.44
N ARG A 70 -2.59 -10.25 0.29
CA ARG A 70 -1.79 -11.38 -0.17
C ARG A 70 -0.35 -11.16 0.26
N VAL A 71 0.24 -12.17 0.92
CA VAL A 71 1.65 -12.18 1.29
C VAL A 71 2.23 -13.48 0.76
N ASP A 72 3.12 -13.39 -0.22
CA ASP A 72 3.63 -14.52 -0.99
C ASP A 72 2.46 -15.37 -1.51
N GLU A 73 2.31 -16.62 -1.07
CA GLU A 73 1.22 -17.51 -1.49
C GLU A 73 0.00 -17.47 -0.56
N ASP A 74 0.10 -16.80 0.59
CA ASP A 74 -0.98 -16.74 1.56
C ASP A 74 -1.92 -15.57 1.30
N VAL A 75 -3.20 -15.79 1.51
CA VAL A 75 -4.24 -14.74 1.44
C VAL A 75 -4.87 -14.57 2.80
N LEU A 76 -4.78 -13.35 3.32
CA LEU A 76 -5.29 -13.00 4.63
C LEU A 76 -6.60 -12.21 4.50
N THR A 77 -7.54 -12.49 5.41
CA THR A 77 -8.78 -11.71 5.56
C THR A 77 -8.79 -11.14 6.96
N LEU A 78 -8.79 -9.82 7.09
CA LEU A 78 -8.64 -9.13 8.35
C LEU A 78 -9.84 -8.23 8.65
N ALA A 79 -10.36 -8.35 9.86
CA ALA A 79 -11.42 -7.47 10.35
C ALA A 79 -10.85 -6.11 10.76
N PRO A 80 -11.69 -5.06 10.91
CA PRO A 80 -11.22 -3.78 11.42
C PRO A 80 -10.46 -3.92 12.74
N HIS A 81 -9.38 -3.14 12.83
CA HIS A 81 -8.43 -3.09 13.96
C HIS A 81 -7.48 -4.31 14.04
N SER A 82 -7.61 -5.25 13.13
CA SER A 82 -6.60 -6.31 12.97
C SER A 82 -5.38 -5.77 12.23
N ALA A 83 -4.24 -6.37 12.48
CA ALA A 83 -2.98 -5.94 11.89
C ALA A 83 -2.15 -7.14 11.42
N ALA A 84 -1.34 -6.91 10.38
CA ALA A 84 -0.34 -7.85 9.89
C ALA A 84 1.01 -7.15 9.79
N LEU A 85 2.06 -7.81 10.23
CA LEU A 85 3.43 -7.34 10.03
C LEU A 85 4.04 -8.12 8.89
N VAL A 86 4.51 -7.40 7.86
CA VAL A 86 5.15 -8.02 6.70
C VAL A 86 6.63 -7.66 6.70
N GLU A 87 7.46 -8.69 6.74
CA GLU A 87 8.91 -8.53 6.76
C GLU A 87 9.46 -8.16 5.38
N PRO A 88 10.66 -7.57 5.30
CA PRO A 88 11.33 -7.33 4.02
C PRO A 88 11.47 -8.62 3.22
N GLY A 89 11.43 -8.50 1.91
CA GLY A 89 11.59 -9.65 1.01
C GLY A 89 10.32 -10.38 0.65
N SER A 90 9.32 -10.40 1.50
CA SER A 90 8.02 -11.00 1.17
C SER A 90 7.26 -10.12 0.19
N VAL A 91 6.74 -10.71 -0.88
CA VAL A 91 5.93 -9.99 -1.87
C VAL A 91 4.53 -9.83 -1.32
N ARG A 92 4.00 -8.61 -1.30
CA ARG A 92 2.68 -8.33 -0.74
C ARG A 92 1.84 -7.48 -1.68
N GLN A 93 0.54 -7.60 -1.50
CA GLN A 93 -0.43 -6.78 -2.22
C GLN A 93 -1.72 -6.69 -1.42
N VAL A 94 -2.17 -5.47 -1.16
CA VAL A 94 -3.50 -5.19 -0.63
C VAL A 94 -4.48 -5.16 -1.79
N PHE A 95 -5.65 -5.76 -1.63
CA PHE A 95 -6.69 -5.72 -2.67
C PHE A 95 -8.07 -5.70 -2.01
N ASN A 96 -9.09 -5.44 -2.81
CA ASN A 96 -10.47 -5.42 -2.34
C ASN A 96 -11.40 -6.16 -3.31
N ASP A 97 -11.66 -7.42 -2.99
CA ASP A 97 -12.62 -8.26 -3.72
C ASP A 97 -13.98 -8.32 -3.02
N THR A 98 -14.23 -7.39 -2.09
CA THR A 98 -15.51 -7.27 -1.37
C THR A 98 -16.40 -6.21 -2.00
N GLU A 99 -17.63 -6.07 -1.48
CA GLU A 99 -18.60 -5.11 -1.99
C GLU A 99 -18.57 -3.75 -1.30
N THR A 100 -17.70 -3.58 -0.27
CA THR A 100 -17.59 -2.33 0.49
C THR A 100 -16.17 -1.80 0.45
N GLU A 101 -16.01 -0.49 0.66
CA GLU A 101 -14.69 0.12 0.75
C GLU A 101 -13.89 -0.43 1.93
N ALA A 102 -12.59 -0.45 1.79
CA ALA A 102 -11.65 -0.79 2.86
C ALA A 102 -10.70 0.38 3.08
N LEU A 103 -10.45 0.72 4.34
CA LEU A 103 -9.48 1.74 4.72
C LEU A 103 -8.35 1.08 5.51
N TRP A 104 -7.12 1.29 5.03
CA TRP A 104 -5.92 0.75 5.64
C TRP A 104 -5.00 1.85 6.14
N LEU A 105 -4.35 1.60 7.26
CA LEU A 105 -3.15 2.33 7.68
C LEU A 105 -1.95 1.42 7.45
N VAL A 106 -0.95 1.93 6.73
CA VAL A 106 0.30 1.20 6.49
C VAL A 106 1.47 2.04 7.00
N VAL A 107 2.24 1.47 7.90
CA VAL A 107 3.40 2.13 8.51
C VAL A 107 4.64 1.26 8.27
N GLY A 108 5.72 1.87 7.81
CA GLY A 108 6.95 1.13 7.54
C GLY A 108 8.21 1.88 7.97
N ALA A 109 9.25 1.14 8.30
CA ALA A 109 10.56 1.67 8.62
C ALA A 109 11.64 0.61 8.36
N PRO A 110 12.85 1.00 7.96
CA PRO A 110 13.22 2.34 7.50
C PRO A 110 12.51 2.71 6.19
N VAL A 111 12.49 3.98 5.86
CA VAL A 111 11.85 4.45 4.62
C VAL A 111 12.67 4.02 3.41
N GLU A 112 11.99 3.47 2.40
CA GLU A 112 12.57 3.22 1.07
C GLU A 112 11.85 4.08 0.05
N ALA A 113 12.56 4.41 -1.05
CA ALA A 113 11.97 5.15 -2.16
C ALA A 113 10.77 4.38 -2.74
N ALA A 114 9.65 5.06 -2.92
CA ALA A 114 8.41 4.45 -3.40
C ALA A 114 7.91 5.04 -4.72
N ASN A 115 8.61 6.04 -5.28
CA ASN A 115 8.19 6.67 -6.53
C ASN A 115 8.64 5.84 -7.73
N THR A 116 7.72 5.04 -8.30
CA THR A 116 7.99 4.17 -9.45
C THR A 116 8.42 4.92 -10.70
N LEU A 117 8.04 6.20 -10.83
CA LEU A 117 8.41 7.02 -11.98
C LEU A 117 9.88 7.40 -11.99
N GLU A 118 10.55 7.35 -10.84
CA GLU A 118 11.96 7.68 -10.68
C GLU A 118 12.87 6.46 -10.56
N MET A 119 12.31 5.26 -10.50
CA MET A 119 13.07 4.01 -10.35
C MET A 119 13.69 3.57 -11.67
N SER A 120 14.89 2.97 -11.58
CA SER A 120 15.51 2.28 -12.71
C SER A 120 14.71 1.02 -13.09
N ALA A 121 14.89 0.54 -14.32
CA ALA A 121 14.25 -0.71 -14.76
C ALA A 121 14.66 -1.91 -13.90
N GLU A 122 15.92 -1.94 -13.45
CA GLU A 122 16.42 -2.99 -12.57
C GLU A 122 15.72 -2.97 -11.20
N THR A 123 15.61 -1.81 -10.59
CA THR A 123 14.91 -1.64 -9.30
C THR A 123 13.44 -2.02 -9.42
N LEU A 124 12.77 -1.61 -10.51
CA LEU A 124 11.39 -2.00 -10.76
C LEU A 124 11.21 -3.51 -10.83
N ARG A 125 12.10 -4.21 -11.55
CA ARG A 125 12.03 -5.69 -11.64
C ARG A 125 12.27 -6.35 -10.29
N GLU A 126 13.17 -5.81 -9.48
CA GLU A 126 13.47 -6.34 -8.16
C GLU A 126 12.32 -6.18 -7.17
N LEU A 127 11.74 -4.99 -7.10
CA LEU A 127 10.69 -4.65 -6.14
C LEU A 127 9.28 -5.01 -6.60
N TYR A 128 9.06 -5.11 -7.91
CA TYR A 128 7.77 -5.44 -8.51
C TYR A 128 7.91 -6.65 -9.43
N PRO A 129 7.98 -7.87 -8.86
CA PRO A 129 8.32 -9.08 -9.64
C PRO A 129 7.38 -9.36 -10.81
N ASP A 130 6.12 -8.95 -10.74
CA ASP A 130 5.12 -9.13 -11.80
C ASP A 130 4.76 -7.80 -12.49
N GLY A 131 5.54 -6.76 -12.26
CA GLY A 131 5.28 -5.41 -12.77
C GLY A 131 4.45 -4.56 -11.80
N PRO A 132 4.55 -3.21 -11.92
CA PRO A 132 3.88 -2.31 -10.96
C PRO A 132 2.36 -2.22 -11.11
N ARG A 133 1.77 -2.86 -12.13
CA ARG A 133 0.31 -2.86 -12.37
C ARG A 133 -0.33 -4.23 -12.30
N ALA A 134 0.39 -5.23 -11.78
CA ALA A 134 -0.14 -6.60 -11.68
C ALA A 134 -1.35 -6.65 -10.74
N LEU A 135 -2.41 -7.31 -11.19
CA LEU A 135 -3.62 -7.56 -10.41
C LEU A 135 -3.58 -8.96 -9.77
N PRO A 136 -4.15 -9.13 -8.57
CA PRO A 136 -4.22 -10.45 -7.96
C PRO A 136 -5.25 -11.32 -8.70
N PRO A 137 -5.14 -12.67 -8.58
CA PRO A 137 -6.10 -13.58 -9.19
C PRO A 137 -7.55 -13.30 -8.78
N GLU A 138 -7.78 -12.87 -7.55
CA GLU A 138 -9.09 -12.53 -7.01
C GLU A 138 -9.79 -11.41 -7.79
N LEU A 139 -9.01 -10.57 -8.49
CA LEU A 139 -9.52 -9.50 -9.36
C LEU A 139 -9.28 -9.78 -10.85
N GLY A 140 -9.10 -11.06 -11.20
CA GLY A 140 -8.98 -11.50 -12.59
C GLY A 140 -7.57 -11.62 -13.14
N GLY A 141 -6.56 -11.27 -12.36
CA GLY A 141 -5.16 -11.30 -12.82
C GLY A 141 -4.87 -10.26 -13.91
N GLY A 142 -3.76 -10.46 -14.61
CA GLY A 142 -3.33 -9.50 -15.63
C GLY A 142 -2.84 -8.19 -15.05
N GLU A 143 -3.08 -7.10 -15.78
CA GLU A 143 -2.64 -5.76 -15.38
C GLU A 143 -3.80 -4.78 -15.27
N TYR A 144 -3.69 -3.86 -14.30
CA TYR A 144 -4.60 -2.73 -14.18
C TYR A 144 -4.36 -1.76 -15.35
N GLU A 145 -5.44 -1.35 -16.01
CA GLU A 145 -5.39 -0.35 -17.07
C GLU A 145 -6.11 0.91 -16.59
N PRO A 146 -5.39 2.04 -16.45
CA PRO A 146 -6.02 3.31 -16.07
C PRO A 146 -6.96 3.78 -17.18
N GLU A 147 -8.07 4.38 -16.78
CA GLU A 147 -9.03 5.00 -17.69
C GLU A 147 -8.49 6.31 -18.28
#